data_74051c3d8d600c44e48a57696a730227
#
_entry.id   74051c3d8d600c44e48a57696a730227
#
_cell.length_a   1.000
_cell.length_b   1.000
_cell.length_c   1.000
_cell.angle_alpha   90.00
_cell.angle_beta   90.00
_cell.angle_gamma   90.00
#
_symmetry.space_group_name_H-M   'P 1'
#
loop_
_entity.id
_entity.type
_entity.pdbx_description
1 polymer ?
#
loop_
_entity_poly.entity_id
_entity_poly.type
_entity_poly.pdbx_seq_one_letter_code
_entity_poly.pdbx_strand_id
1 'polypeptide(L)'
;KNKKNAEQLSKNTKEAYPSKDIQIQNDDCNTKLIELSKFLLSPEGRNLKVLAYIDPYGMQLEWKSIVSLSRASIDIWILVPTGLGVNRLLKRNGEITETWLTRLEMFLGLDAETIKSFFYKIEKDLTLFGEEEHTTKEKDAIKLSANIYQERLKSVFSFVSHPYILKSTQGNIMYHMFMASNNKTAVKIANDIIKTYNE
;
A
#
# COMPACT_ATOMS: atom_id res chain seq x y z
N LYS A 1 8.46 -10.00 -14.86
CA LYS A 1 8.08 -9.11 -15.96
C LYS A 1 7.75 -9.99 -17.16
N ASN A 2 6.49 -10.00 -17.61
CA ASN A 2 6.04 -10.88 -18.68
C ASN A 2 5.81 -10.04 -19.96
N LYS A 3 6.77 -10.09 -20.88
CA LYS A 3 6.73 -9.34 -22.13
C LYS A 3 5.48 -9.70 -22.96
N LYS A 4 5.13 -10.98 -23.03
CA LYS A 4 3.95 -11.46 -23.77
C LYS A 4 2.64 -10.84 -23.23
N ASN A 5 2.50 -10.73 -21.91
CA ASN A 5 1.32 -10.09 -21.30
C ASN A 5 1.25 -8.59 -21.62
N ALA A 6 2.38 -7.90 -21.63
CA ALA A 6 2.42 -6.48 -21.97
C ALA A 6 2.07 -6.23 -23.44
N GLU A 7 2.56 -7.05 -24.36
CA GLU A 7 2.21 -7.00 -25.78
C GLU A 7 0.71 -7.28 -26.00
N GLN A 8 0.17 -8.30 -25.33
CA GLN A 8 -1.26 -8.62 -25.43
C GLN A 8 -2.12 -7.47 -24.85
N LEU A 9 -1.72 -6.89 -23.71
CA LEU A 9 -2.41 -5.74 -23.12
C LEU A 9 -2.38 -4.54 -24.05
N SER A 10 -1.23 -4.25 -24.69
CA SER A 10 -1.10 -3.16 -25.67
C SER A 10 -2.03 -3.34 -26.85
N LYS A 11 -2.16 -4.58 -27.37
CA LYS A 11 -3.09 -4.88 -28.45
C LYS A 11 -4.54 -4.66 -28.02
N ASN A 12 -4.94 -5.24 -26.89
CA ASN A 12 -6.30 -5.15 -26.38
C ASN A 12 -6.73 -3.70 -26.10
N THR A 13 -5.82 -2.89 -25.53
CA THR A 13 -6.13 -1.48 -25.24
C THR A 13 -6.26 -0.63 -26.48
N LYS A 14 -5.44 -0.87 -27.53
CA LYS A 14 -5.57 -0.17 -28.82
C LYS A 14 -6.86 -0.51 -29.53
N GLU A 15 -7.30 -1.79 -29.46
CA GLU A 15 -8.56 -2.24 -30.06
C GLU A 15 -9.77 -1.65 -29.30
N ALA A 16 -9.75 -1.67 -27.96
CA ALA A 16 -10.87 -1.22 -27.15
C ALA A 16 -10.98 0.33 -27.08
N TYR A 17 -9.84 1.04 -27.17
CA TYR A 17 -9.78 2.49 -26.96
C TYR A 17 -8.92 3.19 -28.02
N PRO A 18 -9.29 3.11 -29.32
CA PRO A 18 -8.44 3.59 -30.42
C PRO A 18 -8.18 5.10 -30.41
N SER A 19 -9.05 5.88 -29.76
CA SER A 19 -8.91 7.35 -29.63
C SER A 19 -8.12 7.81 -28.41
N LYS A 20 -7.65 6.87 -27.55
CA LYS A 20 -6.92 7.22 -26.33
C LYS A 20 -5.43 7.00 -26.52
N ASP A 21 -4.63 7.92 -26.02
CA ASP A 21 -3.17 7.71 -25.90
C ASP A 21 -2.90 6.84 -24.67
N ILE A 22 -2.66 5.56 -24.93
CA ILE A 22 -2.39 4.55 -23.90
C ILE A 22 -1.01 3.96 -24.14
N GLN A 23 -0.11 4.15 -23.18
CA GLN A 23 1.25 3.64 -23.22
C GLN A 23 1.42 2.50 -22.23
N ILE A 24 1.80 1.33 -22.70
CA ILE A 24 2.08 0.15 -21.86
C ILE A 24 3.59 0.02 -21.69
N GLN A 25 4.03 0.08 -20.44
CA GLN A 25 5.43 -0.10 -20.05
C GLN A 25 5.58 -1.38 -19.22
N ASN A 26 6.55 -2.21 -19.58
CA ASN A 26 6.83 -3.49 -18.90
C ASN A 26 8.10 -3.37 -18.04
N ASP A 27 8.07 -2.49 -17.06
CA ASP A 27 9.19 -2.15 -16.22
C ASP A 27 8.88 -2.35 -14.73
N ASP A 28 9.88 -2.09 -13.89
CA ASP A 28 9.73 -2.09 -12.45
C ASP A 28 8.90 -0.89 -11.98
N CYS A 29 7.81 -1.16 -11.26
CA CYS A 29 6.90 -0.13 -10.79
C CYS A 29 7.60 0.89 -9.88
N ASN A 30 8.47 0.43 -8.97
CA ASN A 30 9.18 1.31 -8.05
C ASN A 30 10.10 2.28 -8.80
N THR A 31 10.83 1.76 -9.78
CA THR A 31 11.69 2.58 -10.65
C THR A 31 10.85 3.61 -11.41
N LYS A 32 9.73 3.18 -12.00
CA LYS A 32 8.86 4.08 -12.78
C LYS A 32 8.19 5.16 -11.93
N LEU A 33 7.81 4.86 -10.69
CA LEU A 33 7.27 5.87 -9.78
C LEU A 33 8.32 6.93 -9.40
N ILE A 34 9.57 6.51 -9.20
CA ILE A 34 10.68 7.44 -8.93
C ILE A 34 11.00 8.30 -10.16
N GLU A 35 11.02 7.70 -11.36
CA GLU A 35 11.20 8.43 -12.62
C GLU A 35 10.08 9.44 -12.86
N LEU A 36 8.82 9.04 -12.66
CA LEU A 36 7.65 9.91 -12.72
C LEU A 36 7.77 11.09 -11.76
N SER A 37 8.17 10.83 -10.51
CA SER A 37 8.39 11.88 -9.53
C SER A 37 9.44 12.90 -10.01
N LYS A 38 10.59 12.43 -10.50
CA LYS A 38 11.64 13.29 -11.03
C LYS A 38 11.15 14.15 -12.20
N PHE A 39 10.39 13.53 -13.11
CA PHE A 39 9.80 14.22 -14.24
C PHE A 39 8.81 15.31 -13.78
N LEU A 40 7.87 14.99 -12.86
CA LEU A 40 6.89 15.96 -12.37
C LEU A 40 7.51 17.11 -11.58
N LEU A 41 8.72 16.96 -11.08
CA LEU A 41 9.46 18.01 -10.39
C LEU A 41 10.38 18.81 -11.34
N SER A 42 10.53 18.37 -12.58
CA SER A 42 11.33 19.08 -13.60
C SER A 42 10.58 20.29 -14.16
N PRO A 43 11.27 21.24 -14.84
CA PRO A 43 10.64 22.37 -15.52
C PRO A 43 9.56 21.95 -16.51
N GLU A 44 9.73 20.81 -17.20
CA GLU A 44 8.82 20.30 -18.22
C GLU A 44 7.56 19.68 -17.59
N GLY A 45 7.70 18.99 -16.44
CA GLY A 45 6.63 18.24 -15.79
C GLY A 45 5.87 19.01 -14.70
N ARG A 46 6.44 20.06 -14.12
CA ARG A 46 5.91 20.74 -12.92
C ARG A 46 4.48 21.30 -13.03
N ASN A 47 4.03 21.58 -14.26
CA ASN A 47 2.68 22.07 -14.55
C ASN A 47 1.66 20.94 -14.79
N LEU A 48 2.12 19.71 -14.87
CA LEU A 48 1.25 18.55 -15.05
C LEU A 48 0.66 18.13 -13.71
N LYS A 49 -0.58 17.63 -13.79
CA LYS A 49 -1.26 16.97 -12.66
C LYS A 49 -1.51 15.52 -13.00
N VAL A 50 -1.23 14.64 -12.08
CA VAL A 50 -1.36 13.20 -12.28
C VAL A 50 -2.35 12.63 -11.26
N LEU A 51 -3.23 11.76 -11.74
CA LEU A 51 -3.98 10.83 -10.92
C LEU A 51 -3.38 9.45 -11.14
N ALA A 52 -2.80 8.87 -10.10
CA ALA A 52 -2.21 7.53 -10.15
C ALA A 52 -3.07 6.53 -9.38
N TYR A 53 -3.30 5.38 -9.98
CA TYR A 53 -3.87 4.21 -9.32
C TYR A 53 -2.77 3.15 -9.16
N ILE A 54 -2.43 2.82 -7.92
CA ILE A 54 -1.33 1.92 -7.58
C ILE A 54 -1.92 0.63 -7.03
N ASP A 55 -1.86 -0.42 -7.83
CA ASP A 55 -2.30 -1.77 -7.49
C ASP A 55 -1.08 -2.71 -7.47
N PRO A 56 -0.37 -2.81 -6.35
CA PRO A 56 0.83 -3.62 -6.26
C PRO A 56 0.48 -5.11 -6.19
N TYR A 57 1.23 -5.93 -6.91
CA TYR A 57 1.17 -7.37 -6.70
C TYR A 57 1.77 -7.74 -5.34
N GLY A 58 0.92 -7.98 -4.35
CA GLY A 58 1.32 -8.21 -2.98
C GLY A 58 2.03 -6.99 -2.36
N MET A 59 3.17 -7.21 -1.71
CA MET A 59 3.97 -6.15 -1.07
C MET A 59 5.23 -5.81 -1.86
N GLN A 60 5.14 -5.75 -3.19
CA GLN A 60 6.29 -5.40 -4.05
C GLN A 60 6.51 -3.88 -4.14
N LEU A 61 5.54 -3.08 -3.72
CA LEU A 61 5.68 -1.63 -3.66
C LEU A 61 6.58 -1.23 -2.49
N GLU A 62 7.60 -0.45 -2.77
CA GLU A 62 8.53 0.05 -1.76
C GLU A 62 8.09 1.42 -1.27
N TRP A 63 8.13 1.62 0.04
CA TRP A 63 7.76 2.88 0.69
C TRP A 63 8.52 4.09 0.13
N LYS A 64 9.82 3.91 -0.20
CA LYS A 64 10.63 4.99 -0.80
C LYS A 64 10.07 5.52 -2.12
N SER A 65 9.39 4.68 -2.90
CA SER A 65 8.75 5.08 -4.17
C SER A 65 7.53 5.95 -3.91
N ILE A 66 6.77 5.66 -2.85
CA ILE A 66 5.65 6.51 -2.40
C ILE A 66 6.15 7.85 -1.87
N VAL A 67 7.20 7.84 -1.04
CA VAL A 67 7.82 9.08 -0.52
C VAL A 67 8.30 9.98 -1.65
N SER A 68 8.85 9.41 -2.72
CA SER A 68 9.33 10.20 -3.85
C SER A 68 8.22 11.03 -4.51
N LEU A 69 6.98 10.58 -4.49
CA LEU A 69 5.82 11.25 -5.10
C LEU A 69 5.27 12.41 -4.25
N SER A 70 5.60 12.50 -2.98
CA SER A 70 4.96 13.39 -2.01
C SER A 70 5.09 14.90 -2.33
N ARG A 71 6.11 15.29 -3.10
CA ARG A 71 6.35 16.68 -3.51
C ARG A 71 5.79 17.01 -4.90
N ALA A 72 5.35 16.01 -5.64
CA ALA A 72 4.83 16.20 -7.00
C ALA A 72 3.34 16.58 -6.98
N SER A 73 2.85 17.17 -8.07
CA SER A 73 1.42 17.45 -8.27
C SER A 73 0.69 16.14 -8.65
N ILE A 74 0.54 15.26 -7.69
CA ILE A 74 -0.02 13.92 -7.88
C ILE A 74 -1.05 13.58 -6.80
N ASP A 75 -2.15 13.01 -7.24
CA ASP A 75 -3.15 12.36 -6.41
C ASP A 75 -2.99 10.84 -6.57
N ILE A 76 -2.84 10.10 -5.49
CA ILE A 76 -2.63 8.65 -5.56
C ILE A 76 -3.79 7.89 -4.91
N TRP A 77 -4.33 6.91 -5.62
CA TRP A 77 -5.09 5.82 -5.04
C TRP A 77 -4.19 4.62 -4.88
N ILE A 78 -4.15 4.05 -3.70
CA ILE A 78 -3.28 2.91 -3.41
C ILE A 78 -4.05 1.76 -2.77
N LEU A 79 -3.91 0.57 -3.33
CA LEU A 79 -4.49 -0.66 -2.83
C LEU A 79 -3.49 -1.37 -1.91
N VAL A 80 -3.79 -1.43 -0.61
CA VAL A 80 -2.92 -1.99 0.42
C VAL A 80 -3.38 -3.41 0.78
N PRO A 81 -2.58 -4.46 0.55
CA PRO A 81 -2.96 -5.85 0.75
C PRO A 81 -2.89 -6.26 2.24
N THR A 82 -3.69 -5.64 3.09
CA THR A 82 -3.67 -5.84 4.55
C THR A 82 -4.06 -7.26 4.96
N GLY A 83 -5.10 -7.83 4.36
CA GLY A 83 -5.55 -9.19 4.65
C GLY A 83 -4.77 -10.26 3.90
N LEU A 84 -4.54 -10.06 2.59
CA LEU A 84 -3.87 -11.04 1.73
C LEU A 84 -2.34 -10.99 1.84
N GLY A 85 -1.77 -9.85 2.14
CA GLY A 85 -0.33 -9.65 2.25
C GLY A 85 0.12 -9.63 3.72
N VAL A 86 0.04 -8.47 4.36
CA VAL A 86 0.62 -8.23 5.69
C VAL A 86 0.17 -9.27 6.71
N ASN A 87 -1.14 -9.49 6.87
CA ASN A 87 -1.66 -10.41 7.87
C ASN A 87 -1.17 -11.86 7.70
N ARG A 88 -0.98 -12.32 6.46
CA ARG A 88 -0.50 -13.69 6.18
C ARG A 88 0.96 -13.92 6.57
N LEU A 89 1.78 -12.87 6.55
CA LEU A 89 3.19 -12.96 6.90
C LEU A 89 3.42 -12.95 8.40
N LEU A 90 2.48 -12.39 9.16
CA LEU A 90 2.51 -12.33 10.61
C LEU A 90 2.05 -13.68 11.18
N LYS A 91 2.98 -14.56 11.54
CA LYS A 91 2.67 -15.82 12.22
C LYS A 91 2.20 -15.58 13.65
N ARG A 92 1.42 -16.53 14.20
CA ARG A 92 0.87 -16.40 15.56
C ARG A 92 1.95 -16.43 16.66
N ASN A 93 3.04 -17.14 16.42
CA ASN A 93 4.14 -17.34 17.38
C ASN A 93 5.26 -16.27 17.28
N GLY A 94 5.05 -15.20 16.53
CA GLY A 94 6.06 -14.15 16.36
C GLY A 94 7.20 -14.46 15.38
N GLU A 95 7.27 -15.69 14.88
CA GLU A 95 8.32 -16.10 13.94
C GLU A 95 8.02 -15.58 12.53
N ILE A 96 8.57 -14.43 12.18
CA ILE A 96 8.58 -13.94 10.80
C ILE A 96 9.93 -14.32 10.19
N THR A 97 9.91 -14.95 9.02
CA THR A 97 11.18 -15.24 8.33
C THR A 97 11.85 -13.93 7.92
N GLU A 98 13.18 -13.91 7.91
CA GLU A 98 13.96 -12.72 7.55
C GLU A 98 13.55 -12.12 6.20
N THR A 99 13.37 -12.97 5.19
CA THR A 99 12.90 -12.56 3.86
C THR A 99 11.56 -11.82 3.90
N TRP A 100 10.62 -12.26 4.74
CA TRP A 100 9.32 -11.61 4.87
C TRP A 100 9.38 -10.35 5.71
N LEU A 101 10.24 -10.33 6.72
CA LEU A 101 10.48 -9.15 7.54
C LEU A 101 11.07 -8.02 6.67
N THR A 102 12.09 -8.31 5.87
CA THR A 102 12.67 -7.37 4.91
C THR A 102 11.63 -6.81 3.93
N ARG A 103 10.70 -7.66 3.46
CA ARG A 103 9.59 -7.19 2.61
C ARG A 103 8.62 -6.26 3.33
N LEU A 104 8.31 -6.53 4.58
CA LEU A 104 7.48 -5.66 5.41
C LEU A 104 8.19 -4.32 5.66
N GLU A 105 9.48 -4.34 5.96
CA GLU A 105 10.29 -3.14 6.13
C GLU A 105 10.27 -2.26 4.87
N MET A 106 10.50 -2.85 3.71
CA MET A 106 10.46 -2.14 2.43
C MET A 106 9.06 -1.57 2.13
N PHE A 107 8.01 -2.35 2.39
CA PHE A 107 6.63 -1.98 2.10
C PHE A 107 6.08 -0.91 3.06
N LEU A 108 6.35 -1.05 4.37
CA LEU A 108 5.89 -0.11 5.40
C LEU A 108 6.84 1.08 5.60
N GLY A 109 8.09 0.95 5.18
CA GLY A 109 9.14 1.94 5.44
C GLY A 109 9.46 2.07 6.93
N LEU A 110 9.40 0.96 7.66
CA LEU A 110 9.66 0.85 9.09
C LEU A 110 10.74 -0.20 9.32
N ASP A 111 11.48 -0.09 10.41
CA ASP A 111 12.45 -1.10 10.82
C ASP A 111 11.76 -2.34 11.44
N ALA A 112 12.51 -3.45 11.51
CA ALA A 112 12.04 -4.73 11.99
C ALA A 112 11.51 -4.69 13.44
N GLU A 113 12.17 -3.94 14.32
CA GLU A 113 11.78 -3.84 15.73
C GLU A 113 10.45 -3.09 15.88
N THR A 114 10.32 -1.98 15.17
CA THR A 114 9.06 -1.21 15.09
C THR A 114 7.93 -2.06 14.55
N ILE A 115 8.15 -2.83 13.47
CA ILE A 115 7.14 -3.74 12.92
C ILE A 115 6.72 -4.78 13.96
N LYS A 116 7.68 -5.43 14.62
CA LYS A 116 7.38 -6.43 15.65
C LYS A 116 6.61 -5.83 16.81
N SER A 117 6.98 -4.63 17.29
CA SER A 117 6.29 -3.96 18.41
C SER A 117 4.83 -3.61 18.11
N PHE A 118 4.48 -3.36 16.83
CA PHE A 118 3.10 -3.12 16.43
C PHE A 118 2.25 -4.38 16.40
N PHE A 119 2.82 -5.50 15.95
CA PHE A 119 2.05 -6.69 15.63
C PHE A 119 2.12 -7.79 16.66
N TYR A 120 3.00 -7.68 17.65
CA TYR A 120 3.22 -8.71 18.66
C TYR A 120 3.29 -8.12 20.05
N LYS A 121 2.71 -8.88 20.99
CA LYS A 121 2.83 -8.63 22.43
C LYS A 121 3.56 -9.78 23.08
N ILE A 122 4.34 -9.47 24.10
CA ILE A 122 4.91 -10.47 25.00
C ILE A 122 3.90 -10.61 26.14
N GLU A 123 3.32 -11.80 26.24
CA GLU A 123 2.44 -12.18 27.36
C GLU A 123 3.22 -13.07 28.32
N LYS A 124 2.96 -12.89 29.61
CA LYS A 124 3.59 -13.68 30.68
C LYS A 124 2.54 -14.55 31.33
N ASP A 125 2.73 -15.85 31.27
CA ASP A 125 1.90 -16.81 31.98
C ASP A 125 2.60 -17.30 33.23
N LEU A 126 1.87 -17.34 34.34
CA LEU A 126 2.35 -17.92 35.58
C LEU A 126 2.10 -19.42 35.51
N THR A 127 3.19 -20.19 35.41
CA THR A 127 3.16 -21.66 35.42
C THR A 127 3.59 -22.18 36.80
N LEU A 128 3.40 -23.49 37.04
CA LEU A 128 3.89 -24.16 38.26
C LEU A 128 5.43 -24.14 38.40
N PHE A 129 6.15 -23.79 37.32
CA PHE A 129 7.60 -23.73 37.24
C PHE A 129 8.17 -22.33 37.17
N GLY A 130 7.31 -21.28 37.26
CA GLY A 130 7.69 -19.88 37.19
C GLY A 130 6.93 -19.12 36.10
N GLU A 131 7.39 -17.89 35.80
CA GLU A 131 6.85 -17.08 34.70
C GLU A 131 7.42 -17.60 33.36
N GLU A 132 6.55 -17.91 32.42
CA GLU A 132 6.90 -18.18 31.04
C GLU A 132 6.45 -17.04 30.14
N GLU A 133 7.38 -16.49 29.34
CA GLU A 133 7.09 -15.46 28.35
C GLU A 133 6.77 -16.10 26.99
N HIS A 134 5.66 -15.71 26.38
CA HIS A 134 5.34 -16.12 25.03
C HIS A 134 4.89 -14.94 24.18
N THR A 135 5.22 -15.00 22.90
CA THR A 135 4.86 -13.94 21.95
C THR A 135 3.52 -14.25 21.30
N THR A 136 2.57 -13.34 21.41
CA THR A 136 1.26 -13.44 20.76
C THR A 136 1.08 -12.39 19.70
N LYS A 137 0.42 -12.77 18.60
CA LYS A 137 0.04 -11.86 17.53
C LYS A 137 -1.19 -11.04 17.93
N GLU A 138 -1.18 -9.74 17.63
CA GLU A 138 -2.34 -8.88 17.80
C GLU A 138 -3.57 -9.40 17.04
N LYS A 139 -4.72 -9.47 17.71
CA LYS A 139 -5.97 -10.01 17.17
C LYS A 139 -6.46 -9.25 15.94
N ASP A 140 -6.32 -7.92 15.96
CA ASP A 140 -6.78 -7.03 14.89
C ASP A 140 -5.67 -6.64 13.90
N ALA A 141 -4.74 -7.54 13.61
CA ALA A 141 -3.56 -7.26 12.76
C ALA A 141 -3.92 -6.67 11.38
N ILE A 142 -5.08 -7.00 10.81
CA ILE A 142 -5.54 -6.45 9.52
C ILE A 142 -5.86 -4.96 9.67
N LYS A 143 -6.65 -4.60 10.68
CA LYS A 143 -7.01 -3.21 10.99
C LYS A 143 -5.78 -2.40 11.39
N LEU A 144 -4.93 -2.98 12.21
CA LEU A 144 -3.67 -2.37 12.63
C LEU A 144 -2.75 -2.08 11.43
N SER A 145 -2.62 -3.03 10.50
CA SER A 145 -1.88 -2.82 9.24
C SER A 145 -2.40 -1.64 8.43
N ALA A 146 -3.73 -1.51 8.33
CA ALA A 146 -4.36 -0.40 7.64
C ALA A 146 -4.08 0.94 8.33
N ASN A 147 -4.19 0.98 9.65
CA ASN A 147 -3.91 2.18 10.45
C ASN A 147 -2.44 2.61 10.31
N ILE A 148 -1.51 1.67 10.43
CA ILE A 148 -0.08 1.95 10.27
C ILE A 148 0.16 2.54 8.87
N TYR A 149 -0.36 1.90 7.83
CA TYR A 149 -0.15 2.38 6.47
C TYR A 149 -0.76 3.77 6.24
N GLN A 150 -1.95 4.03 6.80
CA GLN A 150 -2.59 5.36 6.75
C GLN A 150 -1.74 6.42 7.45
N GLU A 151 -1.23 6.15 8.66
CA GLU A 151 -0.36 7.08 9.38
C GLU A 151 0.96 7.32 8.63
N ARG A 152 1.51 6.29 8.00
CA ARG A 152 2.67 6.45 7.11
C ARG A 152 2.35 7.38 5.94
N LEU A 153 1.20 7.21 5.28
CA LEU A 153 0.77 8.13 4.20
C LEU A 153 0.60 9.56 4.73
N LYS A 154 0.01 9.76 5.89
CA LYS A 154 -0.14 11.10 6.54
C LYS A 154 1.20 11.75 6.88
N SER A 155 2.27 10.97 7.08
CA SER A 155 3.60 11.51 7.32
C SER A 155 4.26 12.12 6.08
N VAL A 156 3.74 11.84 4.88
CA VAL A 156 4.33 12.30 3.61
C VAL A 156 3.36 13.07 2.71
N PHE A 157 2.04 12.89 2.88
CA PHE A 157 1.01 13.66 2.18
C PHE A 157 0.20 14.50 3.17
N SER A 158 -0.19 15.71 2.78
CA SER A 158 -0.95 16.63 3.63
C SER A 158 -2.35 16.11 3.96
N PHE A 159 -2.94 15.30 3.09
CA PHE A 159 -4.30 14.76 3.22
C PHE A 159 -4.36 13.29 2.80
N VAL A 160 -5.05 12.47 3.59
CA VAL A 160 -5.28 11.05 3.32
C VAL A 160 -6.73 10.72 3.63
N SER A 161 -7.39 9.96 2.76
CA SER A 161 -8.79 9.56 2.91
C SER A 161 -9.00 8.55 4.04
N HIS A 162 -10.25 8.36 4.43
CA HIS A 162 -10.66 7.13 5.10
C HIS A 162 -10.39 5.93 4.18
N PRO A 163 -10.19 4.73 4.74
CA PRO A 163 -10.02 3.54 3.92
C PRO A 163 -11.33 3.11 3.25
N TYR A 164 -11.27 2.74 1.99
CA TYR A 164 -12.27 1.88 1.37
C TYR A 164 -11.89 0.43 1.59
N ILE A 165 -12.81 -0.39 2.13
CA ILE A 165 -12.52 -1.76 2.54
C ILE A 165 -13.02 -2.74 1.48
N LEU A 166 -12.09 -3.46 0.86
CA LEU A 166 -12.44 -4.51 -0.09
C LEU A 166 -12.45 -5.87 0.60
N LYS A 167 -13.59 -6.53 0.48
CA LYS A 167 -13.83 -7.85 1.08
C LYS A 167 -13.99 -8.93 0.01
N SER A 168 -13.69 -10.16 0.37
CA SER A 168 -14.04 -11.33 -0.44
C SER A 168 -15.56 -11.58 -0.41
N THR A 169 -16.05 -12.48 -1.26
CA THR A 169 -17.44 -12.96 -1.25
C THR A 169 -17.84 -13.60 0.08
N GLN A 170 -16.87 -14.03 0.88
CA GLN A 170 -17.06 -14.61 2.22
C GLN A 170 -17.00 -13.56 3.34
N GLY A 171 -16.89 -12.25 3.00
CA GLY A 171 -16.80 -11.15 3.96
C GLY A 171 -15.41 -10.89 4.57
N ASN A 172 -14.40 -11.67 4.20
CA ASN A 172 -13.05 -11.46 4.72
C ASN A 172 -12.40 -10.22 4.10
N ILE A 173 -11.81 -9.36 4.91
CA ILE A 173 -11.07 -8.18 4.45
C ILE A 173 -9.83 -8.65 3.67
N MET A 174 -9.72 -8.20 2.43
CA MET A 174 -8.59 -8.50 1.55
C MET A 174 -7.64 -7.31 1.46
N TYR A 175 -8.20 -6.13 1.21
CA TYR A 175 -7.45 -4.89 0.98
C TYR A 175 -8.10 -3.70 1.68
N HIS A 176 -7.28 -2.70 1.96
CA HIS A 176 -7.72 -1.34 2.22
C HIS A 176 -7.21 -0.43 1.10
N MET A 177 -8.08 0.37 0.52
CA MET A 177 -7.71 1.35 -0.50
C MET A 177 -7.75 2.75 0.10
N PHE A 178 -6.68 3.50 -0.09
CA PHE A 178 -6.54 4.89 0.39
C PHE A 178 -6.32 5.84 -0.78
N MET A 179 -6.80 7.06 -0.62
CA MET A 179 -6.40 8.17 -1.45
C MET A 179 -5.50 9.09 -0.64
N ALA A 180 -4.36 9.48 -1.20
CA ALA A 180 -3.44 10.42 -0.59
C ALA A 180 -3.08 11.54 -1.57
N SER A 181 -3.03 12.78 -1.09
CA SER A 181 -2.79 13.96 -1.91
C SER A 181 -2.34 15.14 -1.05
N ASN A 182 -1.71 16.12 -1.68
CA ASN A 182 -1.50 17.44 -1.10
C ASN A 182 -2.66 18.41 -1.42
N ASN A 183 -3.69 17.94 -2.13
CA ASN A 183 -4.90 18.70 -2.46
C ASN A 183 -6.07 18.27 -1.55
N LYS A 184 -6.51 19.16 -0.66
CA LYS A 184 -7.63 18.90 0.26
C LYS A 184 -8.93 18.53 -0.48
N THR A 185 -9.21 19.19 -1.59
CA THR A 185 -10.43 18.96 -2.38
C THR A 185 -10.45 17.55 -2.97
N ALA A 186 -9.31 17.06 -3.46
CA ALA A 186 -9.20 15.70 -4.01
C ALA A 186 -9.56 14.64 -2.94
N VAL A 187 -9.01 14.78 -1.73
CA VAL A 187 -9.30 13.84 -0.64
C VAL A 187 -10.73 13.97 -0.12
N LYS A 188 -11.33 15.18 -0.13
CA LYS A 188 -12.75 15.36 0.19
C LYS A 188 -13.63 14.59 -0.79
N ILE A 189 -13.42 14.74 -2.10
CA ILE A 189 -14.15 14.00 -3.15
C ILE A 189 -13.96 12.49 -2.95
N ALA A 190 -12.74 12.04 -2.66
CA ALA A 190 -12.48 10.63 -2.39
C ALA A 190 -13.27 10.11 -1.19
N ASN A 191 -13.36 10.86 -0.09
CA ASN A 191 -14.14 10.47 1.08
C ASN A 191 -15.65 10.42 0.79
N ASP A 192 -16.16 11.34 -0.02
CA ASP A 192 -17.57 11.32 -0.44
C ASP A 192 -17.88 10.06 -1.27
N ILE A 193 -17.00 9.69 -2.20
CA ILE A 193 -17.09 8.43 -2.96
C ILE A 193 -17.04 7.23 -2.02
N ILE A 194 -16.02 7.16 -1.15
CA ILE A 194 -15.84 6.04 -0.21
C ILE A 194 -17.09 5.85 0.65
N LYS A 195 -17.68 6.93 1.15
CA LYS A 195 -18.90 6.87 1.96
C LYS A 195 -20.07 6.24 1.20
N THR A 196 -20.23 6.56 -0.08
CA THR A 196 -21.31 6.02 -0.91
C THR A 196 -21.20 4.51 -1.13
N TYR A 197 -19.99 3.96 -1.13
CA TYR A 197 -19.74 2.54 -1.45
C TYR A 197 -19.37 1.67 -0.24
N ASN A 198 -19.21 2.24 0.96
CA ASN A 198 -18.98 1.48 2.20
C ASN A 198 -20.28 1.17 2.96
N GLU A 199 -21.42 1.63 2.44
CA GLU A 199 -22.74 1.23 2.92
C GLU A 199 -23.12 -0.12 2.30
#